data_fe562c2ab50e110f473e536f59840182
#
_entry.id   fe562c2ab50e110f473e536f59840182
#
_cell.length_a   1.000
_cell.length_b   1.000
_cell.length_c   1.000
_cell.angle_alpha   90.00
_cell.angle_beta   90.00
_cell.angle_gamma   90.00
#
_symmetry.space_group_name_H-M   'P 1'
#
loop_
_entity.id
_entity.type
_entity.pdbx_description
1 polymer ?
#
loop_
_entity_poly.entity_id
_entity_poly.type
_entity_poly.pdbx_seq_one_letter_code
_entity_poly.pdbx_strand_id
1 'polypeptide(L)'
;MAKKILVIDDSALMRRVISDIINSGGDYEVAAIARDGVEGFDLIVSNPHLYSAVILDINMPKMNGLELLEKLQKNRIEQTVIVVSTVAKEG
;
A
#
# COMPACT_ATOMS: atom_id res chain seq x y z
N MET A 1 2.88 21.01 -0.39
CA MET A 1 3.02 19.84 -1.27
C MET A 1 2.33 18.64 -0.65
N ALA A 2 1.63 17.89 -1.47
CA ALA A 2 0.93 16.70 -0.98
C ALA A 2 1.92 15.60 -0.61
N LYS A 3 1.64 14.91 0.48
CA LYS A 3 2.41 13.74 0.90
C LYS A 3 2.04 12.54 0.05
N LYS A 4 3.04 11.77 -0.32
CA LYS A 4 2.87 10.65 -1.26
C LYS A 4 2.49 9.36 -0.54
N ILE A 5 1.48 8.71 -1.07
CA ILE A 5 0.93 7.47 -0.51
C ILE A 5 1.04 6.35 -1.54
N LEU A 6 1.39 5.17 -1.08
CA LEU A 6 1.35 3.95 -1.87
C LEU A 6 0.14 3.13 -1.40
N VAL A 7 -0.68 2.67 -2.33
CA VAL A 7 -1.84 1.82 -2.02
C VAL A 7 -1.58 0.41 -2.54
N ILE A 8 -1.64 -0.57 -1.65
CA ILE A 8 -1.45 -1.98 -1.99
C ILE A 8 -2.72 -2.74 -1.69
N ASP A 9 -3.37 -3.22 -2.72
CA ASP A 9 -4.63 -3.97 -2.62
C ASP A 9 -4.82 -4.75 -3.90
N ASP A 10 -5.26 -6.01 -3.80
CA ASP A 10 -5.47 -6.84 -5.00
C ASP A 10 -6.75 -6.51 -5.75
N SER A 11 -7.63 -5.74 -5.16
CA SER A 11 -8.89 -5.32 -5.80
C SER A 11 -8.71 -3.99 -6.53
N ALA A 12 -8.91 -4.00 -7.84
CA ALA A 12 -8.84 -2.78 -8.64
C ALA A 12 -9.88 -1.75 -8.17
N LEU A 13 -11.07 -2.22 -7.81
CA LEU A 13 -12.11 -1.34 -7.31
C LEU A 13 -11.70 -0.67 -5.99
N MET A 14 -11.15 -1.44 -5.07
CA MET A 14 -10.72 -0.89 -3.78
C MET A 14 -9.55 0.07 -3.95
N ARG A 15 -8.61 -0.23 -4.82
CA ARG A 15 -7.52 0.71 -5.12
C ARG A 15 -8.07 2.04 -5.60
N ARG A 16 -9.06 1.99 -6.48
CA ARG A 16 -9.67 3.20 -7.01
C ARG A 16 -10.42 3.99 -5.93
N VAL A 17 -11.23 3.30 -5.14
CA VAL A 17 -12.01 3.95 -4.06
C VAL A 17 -11.07 4.62 -3.06
N ILE A 18 -10.05 3.91 -2.61
CA ILE A 18 -9.09 4.44 -1.64
C ILE A 18 -8.33 5.62 -2.26
N SER A 19 -7.91 5.48 -3.51
CA SER A 19 -7.18 6.54 -4.20
C SER A 19 -8.02 7.81 -4.35
N ASP A 20 -9.28 7.66 -4.70
CA ASP A 20 -10.18 8.82 -4.84
C ASP A 20 -10.37 9.54 -3.50
N ILE A 21 -10.50 8.78 -2.42
CA ILE A 21 -10.64 9.37 -1.09
C ILE A 21 -9.37 10.12 -0.70
N ILE A 22 -8.22 9.51 -0.89
CA ILE A 22 -6.94 10.12 -0.54
C ILE A 22 -6.70 11.38 -1.36
N ASN A 23 -6.92 11.30 -2.67
CA ASN A 23 -6.66 12.42 -3.58
C ASN A 23 -7.63 13.58 -3.37
N SER A 24 -8.81 13.33 -2.84
CA SER A 24 -9.82 14.39 -2.69
C SER A 24 -9.48 15.41 -1.61
N GLY A 25 -8.63 15.05 -0.65
CA GLY A 25 -8.34 15.91 0.50
C GLY A 25 -7.33 17.01 0.24
N GLY A 26 -6.48 16.87 -0.77
CA GLY A 26 -5.46 17.85 -1.08
C GLY A 26 -4.17 17.77 -0.27
N ASP A 27 -4.21 17.14 0.91
CA ASP A 27 -3.02 16.99 1.76
C ASP A 27 -2.18 15.77 1.39
N TYR A 28 -2.79 14.82 0.71
CA TYR A 28 -2.16 13.57 0.31
C TYR A 28 -2.48 13.27 -1.14
N GLU A 29 -1.57 12.56 -1.79
CA GLU A 29 -1.80 12.09 -3.15
C GLU A 29 -1.32 10.65 -3.27
N VAL A 30 -2.02 9.86 -4.06
CA VAL A 30 -1.59 8.49 -4.36
C VAL A 30 -0.53 8.57 -5.44
N ALA A 31 0.70 8.24 -5.06
CA ALA A 31 1.84 8.30 -5.97
C ALA A 31 2.00 6.99 -6.75
N ALA A 32 1.55 5.89 -6.18
CA ALA A 32 1.65 4.58 -6.82
C ALA A 32 0.62 3.63 -6.25
N ILE A 33 0.30 2.61 -7.02
CA ILE A 33 -0.57 1.51 -6.59
C ILE A 33 0.12 0.20 -6.87
N ALA A 34 -0.17 -0.82 -6.05
CA ALA A 34 0.36 -2.16 -6.23
C ALA A 34 -0.77 -3.17 -6.05
N ARG A 35 -0.70 -4.27 -6.79
CA ARG A 35 -1.73 -5.30 -6.76
C ARG A 35 -1.47 -6.37 -5.72
N ASP A 36 -0.24 -6.47 -5.25
CA ASP A 36 0.16 -7.46 -4.26
C ASP A 36 1.39 -7.00 -3.49
N GLY A 37 1.81 -7.81 -2.53
CA GLY A 37 2.94 -7.47 -1.69
C GLY A 37 4.27 -7.48 -2.41
N VAL A 38 4.41 -8.30 -3.45
CA VAL A 38 5.66 -8.35 -4.24
C VAL A 38 5.85 -7.02 -4.96
N GLU A 39 4.82 -6.57 -5.65
CA GLU A 39 4.84 -5.30 -6.37
C GLU A 39 5.03 -4.13 -5.40
N GLY A 40 4.34 -4.18 -4.25
CA GLY A 40 4.47 -3.15 -3.22
C GLY A 40 5.87 -3.08 -2.65
N PHE A 41 6.47 -4.23 -2.36
CA PHE A 41 7.83 -4.28 -1.83
C PHE A 41 8.82 -3.67 -2.83
N ASP A 42 8.69 -4.04 -4.11
CA ASP A 42 9.56 -3.52 -5.15
C ASP A 42 9.47 -2.00 -5.26
N LEU A 43 8.26 -1.46 -5.16
CA LEU A 43 8.05 0.00 -5.21
C LEU A 43 8.69 0.71 -4.03
N ILE A 44 8.58 0.13 -2.84
CA ILE A 44 9.17 0.72 -1.62
C ILE A 44 10.70 0.71 -1.73
N VAL A 45 11.27 -0.40 -2.14
CA VAL A 45 12.72 -0.56 -2.23
C VAL A 45 13.32 0.32 -3.32
N SER A 46 12.61 0.42 -4.45
CA SER A 46 13.08 1.23 -5.59
C SER A 46 12.98 2.72 -5.32
N ASN A 47 12.16 3.13 -4.37
CA ASN A 47 11.91 4.54 -4.07
C ASN A 47 12.02 4.79 -2.56
N PRO A 48 13.25 4.67 -2.00
CA PRO A 48 13.44 4.82 -0.56
C PRO A 48 12.95 6.19 -0.09
N HIS A 49 12.21 6.19 1.00
CA HIS A 49 11.70 7.41 1.63
C HIS A 49 10.72 8.23 0.80
N LEU A 50 10.28 7.70 -0.34
CA LEU A 50 9.33 8.41 -1.19
C LEU A 50 7.95 8.49 -0.57
N TYR A 51 7.48 7.37 -0.02
CA TYR A 51 6.11 7.28 0.47
C TYR A 51 6.03 7.67 1.95
N SER A 52 5.19 8.66 2.25
CA SER A 52 4.93 9.05 3.63
C SER A 52 4.19 7.96 4.39
N ALA A 53 3.35 7.22 3.69
CA ALA A 53 2.65 6.07 4.27
C ALA A 53 2.24 5.10 3.17
N VAL A 54 2.03 3.85 3.57
CA VAL A 54 1.54 2.79 2.68
C VAL A 54 0.21 2.31 3.26
N ILE A 55 -0.82 2.27 2.42
CA ILE A 55 -2.10 1.66 2.78
C ILE A 55 -2.04 0.22 2.29
N LEU A 56 -2.14 -0.71 3.22
CA LEU A 56 -1.89 -2.12 2.93
C LEU A 56 -3.09 -2.97 3.31
N ASP A 57 -3.60 -3.72 2.33
CA ASP A 57 -4.59 -4.74 2.59
C ASP A 57 -3.88 -6.04 2.96
N ILE A 58 -4.30 -6.69 4.04
CA ILE A 58 -3.66 -7.93 4.49
C ILE A 58 -4.16 -9.18 3.77
N ASN A 59 -5.29 -9.08 3.09
CA ASN A 59 -5.91 -10.23 2.41
C ASN A 59 -5.58 -10.25 0.92
N MET A 60 -4.38 -10.66 0.58
CA MET A 60 -3.94 -10.71 -0.81
C MET A 60 -3.39 -12.10 -1.17
N PRO A 61 -3.57 -12.54 -2.43
CA PRO A 61 -3.13 -13.87 -2.83
C PRO A 61 -1.61 -14.05 -2.93
N LYS A 62 -0.89 -13.01 -3.32
CA LYS A 62 0.57 -13.06 -3.46
C LYS A 62 1.22 -12.17 -2.42
N MET A 63 2.02 -12.74 -1.56
CA MET A 63 2.66 -12.01 -0.47
C MET A 63 1.61 -11.15 0.24
N ASN A 64 0.86 -11.77 1.13
CA ASN A 64 -0.17 -11.07 1.90
C ASN A 64 0.48 -9.97 2.75
N GLY A 65 -0.38 -9.13 3.35
CA GLY A 65 0.12 -7.98 4.08
C GLY A 65 1.08 -8.31 5.21
N LEU A 66 0.85 -9.43 5.91
CA LEU A 66 1.73 -9.82 7.01
C LEU A 66 3.11 -10.21 6.50
N GLU A 67 3.16 -10.92 5.38
CA GLU A 67 4.44 -11.29 4.77
C GLU A 67 5.22 -10.06 4.32
N LEU A 68 4.53 -9.06 3.78
CA LEU A 68 5.18 -7.82 3.39
C LEU A 68 5.77 -7.10 4.61
N LEU A 69 5.01 -7.02 5.70
CA LEU A 69 5.49 -6.39 6.93
C LEU A 69 6.72 -7.11 7.47
N GLU A 70 6.72 -8.44 7.46
CA GLU A 70 7.87 -9.23 7.88
C GLU A 70 9.09 -8.95 7.00
N LYS A 71 8.87 -8.86 5.69
CA LYS A 71 9.97 -8.62 4.74
C LYS A 71 10.57 -7.24 4.92
N LEU A 72 9.74 -6.23 5.17
CA LEU A 72 10.22 -4.89 5.46
C LEU A 72 11.06 -4.87 6.73
N GLN A 73 10.59 -5.55 7.77
CA GLN A 73 11.32 -5.63 9.04
C GLN A 73 12.64 -6.38 8.88
N LYS A 74 12.63 -7.49 8.17
CA LYS A 74 13.81 -8.30 7.92
C LYS A 74 14.90 -7.52 7.20
N ASN A 75 14.50 -6.66 6.28
CA ASN A 75 15.44 -5.85 5.49
C ASN A 75 15.72 -4.49 6.13
N ARG A 76 15.22 -4.26 7.34
CA ARG A 76 15.42 -3.02 8.11
C ARG A 76 14.95 -1.79 7.35
N ILE A 77 13.82 -1.92 6.67
CA ILE A 77 13.23 -0.81 5.93
C ILE A 77 12.21 -0.11 6.82
N GLU A 78 12.45 1.16 7.08
CA GLU A 78 11.51 1.99 7.86
C GLU A 78 10.46 2.54 6.92
N GLN A 79 9.22 2.15 7.15
CA GLN A 79 8.10 2.60 6.34
C GLN A 79 6.83 2.59 7.19
N THR A 80 6.17 3.74 7.25
CA THR A 80 4.87 3.81 7.92
C THR A 80 3.85 3.03 7.10
N VAL A 81 3.19 2.08 7.73
CA VAL A 81 2.19 1.24 7.06
C VAL A 81 0.89 1.28 7.84
N ILE A 82 -0.19 1.57 7.14
CA ILE A 82 -1.54 1.54 7.70
C ILE A 82 -2.22 0.29 7.14
N VAL A 83 -2.48 -0.66 8.03
CA VAL A 83 -3.07 -1.94 7.63
C VAL A 83 -4.58 -1.81 7.62
N VAL A 84 -5.19 -2.23 6.52
CA VAL A 84 -6.63 -2.31 6.42
C VAL A 84 -7.03 -3.76 6.16
N SER A 85 -8.13 -4.18 6.76
CA SER A 85 -8.66 -5.51 6.55
C SER A 85 -10.00 -5.36 5.85
N THR A 86 -10.02 -5.72 4.57
CA THR A 86 -11.26 -5.66 3.80
C THR A 86 -11.95 -7.00 3.90
N VAL A 87 -13.05 -7.03 4.61
CA VAL A 87 -13.74 -8.28 4.91
C VAL A 87 -14.59 -8.77 3.76
N ALA A 88 -14.90 -7.92 2.83
CA ALA A 88 -15.88 -8.18 1.80
C ALA A 88 -15.30 -8.41 0.42
N LYS A 89 -14.16 -9.06 0.35
CA LYS A 89 -13.57 -9.43 -0.95
C LYS A 89 -14.09 -10.78 -1.40
N GLU A 90 -15.36 -10.91 -1.44
CA GLU A 90 -15.91 -12.13 -1.96
C GLU A 90 -16.11 -12.01 -3.44
N GLY A 91 -15.53 -12.95 -4.10
CA GLY A 91 -15.63 -13.02 -5.54
C GLY A 91 -17.02 -13.29 -6.01
#